data_d64c609c80417a485b128e18de42186c
#
_entry.id   d64c609c80417a485b128e18de42186c
#
_cell.length_a   1.000
_cell.length_b   1.000
_cell.length_c   1.000
_cell.angle_alpha   90.00
_cell.angle_beta   90.00
_cell.angle_gamma   90.00
#
_symmetry.space_group_name_H-M   'P 1'
#
loop_
_entity.id
_entity.type
_entity.pdbx_description
1 polymer ?
#
loop_
_entity_poly.entity_id
_entity_poly.type
_entity_poly.pdbx_seq_one_letter_code
_entity_poly.pdbx_strand_id
1 'polypeptide(L)'
;MYTYKAKLDRVIDGDTIDVHIDLGFDITVHKRVRLAGIDTPESRTRDLEEKKLGLAAKYRLTEILDQGSLVVESKEVGKYGRVLGNLTIYPDNLDLPINVNETLVKEGHATEYTGGKKVKKNEKKEDADLNEDVPFGD
;
A
#
# COMPACT_ATOMS: atom_id res chain seq x y z
N MET A 1 13.04 10.65 9.60
CA MET A 1 12.42 10.05 8.41
C MET A 1 13.41 10.04 7.28
N TYR A 2 13.58 8.93 6.62
CA TYR A 2 14.62 8.76 5.61
C TYR A 2 14.03 8.28 4.31
N THR A 3 14.69 8.63 3.20
CA THR A 3 14.25 8.28 1.86
C THR A 3 15.32 7.42 1.21
N TYR A 4 14.90 6.28 0.64
CA TYR A 4 15.82 5.31 0.07
C TYR A 4 15.37 4.88 -1.32
N LYS A 5 16.34 4.62 -2.20
CA LYS A 5 16.05 3.87 -3.42
C LYS A 5 15.85 2.42 -3.06
N ALA A 6 14.95 1.76 -3.77
CA ALA A 6 14.66 0.37 -3.50
C ALA A 6 14.35 -0.38 -4.79
N LYS A 7 14.52 -1.69 -4.75
CA LYS A 7 14.12 -2.57 -5.84
C LYS A 7 13.06 -3.51 -5.32
N LEU A 8 11.98 -3.65 -6.07
CA LEU A 8 10.90 -4.54 -5.71
C LEU A 8 11.36 -5.99 -5.79
N ASP A 9 11.09 -6.76 -4.74
CA ASP A 9 11.27 -8.20 -4.77
C ASP A 9 9.94 -8.85 -5.15
N ARG A 10 8.88 -8.57 -4.39
CA ARG A 10 7.56 -9.09 -4.74
C ARG A 10 6.47 -8.30 -4.02
N VAL A 11 5.27 -8.35 -4.57
CA VAL A 11 4.07 -7.77 -3.98
C VAL A 11 3.36 -8.86 -3.19
N ILE A 12 3.09 -8.59 -1.92
CA ILE A 12 2.42 -9.54 -1.02
C ILE A 12 0.91 -9.33 -1.07
N ASP A 13 0.48 -8.09 -0.82
CA ASP A 13 -0.92 -7.66 -0.87
C ASP A 13 -0.94 -6.25 -1.47
N GLY A 14 -2.12 -5.70 -1.66
CA GLY A 14 -2.24 -4.35 -2.21
C GLY A 14 -1.59 -3.26 -1.35
N ASP A 15 -1.26 -3.58 -0.10
CA ASP A 15 -0.64 -2.61 0.81
C ASP A 15 0.67 -3.11 1.42
N THR A 16 1.25 -4.18 0.90
CA THR A 16 2.46 -4.78 1.48
C THR A 16 3.36 -5.32 0.38
N ILE A 17 4.63 -4.96 0.43
CA ILE A 17 5.62 -5.42 -0.55
C ILE A 17 6.91 -5.84 0.15
N ASP A 18 7.69 -6.67 -0.51
CA ASP A 18 9.06 -6.99 -0.10
C ASP A 18 10.01 -6.29 -1.05
N VAL A 19 11.03 -5.64 -0.52
CA VAL A 19 11.97 -4.85 -1.30
C VAL A 19 13.39 -5.07 -0.84
N HIS A 20 14.34 -4.74 -1.72
CA HIS A 20 15.74 -4.58 -1.38
C HIS A 20 16.01 -3.09 -1.30
N ILE A 21 16.33 -2.58 -0.13
CA ILE A 21 16.57 -1.16 0.11
C ILE A 21 18.05 -0.88 -0.03
N ASP A 22 18.38 0.13 -0.84
CA ASP A 22 19.76 0.54 -1.08
C ASP A 22 20.20 1.50 0.03
N LEU A 23 21.18 1.08 0.83
CA LEU A 23 21.72 1.88 1.91
C LEU A 23 22.99 2.62 1.51
N GLY A 24 23.40 2.52 0.24
CA GLY A 24 24.65 3.09 -0.20
C GLY A 24 25.82 2.14 0.07
N PHE A 25 26.98 2.47 -0.46
CA PHE A 25 28.21 1.67 -0.27
C PHE A 25 28.05 0.21 -0.67
N ASP A 26 27.19 -0.04 -1.69
CA ASP A 26 26.90 -1.41 -2.15
C ASP A 26 26.26 -2.29 -1.07
N ILE A 27 25.60 -1.67 -0.09
CA ILE A 27 24.91 -2.39 0.98
C ILE A 27 23.42 -2.32 0.72
N THR A 28 22.76 -3.47 0.69
CA THR A 28 21.31 -3.54 0.60
C THR A 28 20.77 -4.33 1.78
N VAL A 29 19.51 -4.04 2.13
CA VAL A 29 18.83 -4.79 3.18
C VAL A 29 17.47 -5.19 2.64
N HIS A 30 17.05 -6.41 2.92
CA HIS A 30 15.76 -6.95 2.49
C HIS A 30 14.74 -6.63 3.57
N LYS A 31 13.66 -5.94 3.20
CA LYS A 31 12.65 -5.52 4.16
C LYS A 31 11.25 -5.70 3.59
N ARG A 32 10.32 -6.00 4.48
CA ARG A 32 8.90 -5.95 4.17
C ARG A 32 8.38 -4.57 4.51
N VAL A 33 7.74 -3.93 3.56
CA VAL A 33 7.23 -2.57 3.71
C VAL A 33 5.71 -2.61 3.64
N ARG A 34 5.07 -2.07 4.67
CA ARG A 34 3.64 -1.85 4.69
C ARG A 34 3.40 -0.41 4.26
N LEU A 35 2.52 -0.20 3.30
CA LEU A 35 2.23 1.15 2.83
C LEU A 35 1.52 1.94 3.93
N ALA A 36 2.11 3.07 4.31
CA ALA A 36 1.62 3.86 5.44
C ALA A 36 0.31 4.54 5.11
N GLY A 37 -0.57 4.60 6.10
CA GLY A 37 -1.79 5.40 6.03
C GLY A 37 -2.91 4.82 5.19
N ILE A 38 -2.76 3.62 4.67
CA ILE A 38 -3.81 3.00 3.85
C ILE A 38 -4.02 1.55 4.25
N ASP A 39 -5.14 0.99 3.78
CA ASP A 39 -5.46 -0.40 4.01
C ASP A 39 -6.19 -0.93 2.78
N THR A 40 -5.87 -2.14 2.36
CA THR A 40 -6.52 -2.77 1.22
C THR A 40 -7.20 -4.06 1.66
N PRO A 41 -8.18 -4.56 0.88
CA PRO A 41 -8.77 -5.86 1.20
C PRO A 41 -7.72 -6.96 1.10
N GLU A 42 -7.91 -8.02 1.87
CA GLU A 42 -6.95 -9.13 1.87
C GLU A 42 -7.11 -9.97 0.62
N SER A 43 -5.97 -10.38 0.05
CA SER A 43 -5.98 -11.21 -1.14
C SER A 43 -5.96 -12.71 -0.81
N ARG A 44 -5.68 -13.08 0.44
CA ARG A 44 -5.57 -14.47 0.87
C ARG A 44 -6.59 -14.79 1.94
N THR A 45 -7.84 -14.46 1.69
CA THR A 45 -8.96 -14.72 2.59
C THR A 45 -9.89 -15.74 1.97
N ARG A 46 -10.73 -16.37 2.80
CA ARG A 46 -11.76 -17.30 2.30
C ARG A 46 -12.99 -16.56 1.80
N ASP A 47 -13.15 -15.29 2.17
CA ASP A 47 -14.24 -14.46 1.67
C ASP A 47 -13.95 -14.15 0.21
N LEU A 48 -14.74 -14.71 -0.69
CA LEU A 48 -14.47 -14.60 -2.13
C LEU A 48 -14.60 -13.18 -2.65
N GLU A 49 -15.51 -12.39 -2.10
CA GLU A 49 -15.64 -11.01 -2.53
C GLU A 49 -14.47 -10.16 -2.07
N GLU A 50 -14.06 -10.33 -0.82
CA GLU A 50 -12.89 -9.62 -0.33
C GLU A 50 -11.64 -10.05 -1.08
N LYS A 51 -11.51 -11.35 -1.37
CA LYS A 51 -10.36 -11.86 -2.10
C LYS A 51 -10.28 -11.23 -3.49
N LYS A 52 -11.42 -11.09 -4.16
CA LYS A 52 -11.44 -10.49 -5.48
C LYS A 52 -10.97 -9.05 -5.44
N LEU A 53 -11.44 -8.29 -4.45
CA LEU A 53 -11.01 -6.90 -4.29
C LEU A 53 -9.54 -6.81 -3.89
N GLY A 54 -9.09 -7.73 -3.06
CA GLY A 54 -7.69 -7.76 -2.64
C GLY A 54 -6.76 -8.09 -3.79
N LEU A 55 -7.15 -9.04 -4.65
CA LEU A 55 -6.35 -9.38 -5.82
C LEU A 55 -6.31 -8.21 -6.81
N ALA A 56 -7.42 -7.49 -6.96
CA ALA A 56 -7.45 -6.32 -7.84
C ALA A 56 -6.50 -5.24 -7.33
N ALA A 57 -6.48 -4.98 -6.02
CA ALA A 57 -5.57 -4.02 -5.44
C ALA A 57 -4.12 -4.45 -5.61
N LYS A 58 -3.84 -5.72 -5.39
CA LYS A 58 -2.51 -6.28 -5.55
C LYS A 58 -2.04 -6.16 -7.00
N TYR A 59 -2.91 -6.47 -7.94
CA TYR A 59 -2.58 -6.36 -9.36
C TYR A 59 -2.28 -4.91 -9.74
N ARG A 60 -3.11 -3.98 -9.26
CA ARG A 60 -2.91 -2.56 -9.58
C ARG A 60 -1.59 -2.04 -8.99
N LEU A 61 -1.28 -2.43 -7.76
CA LEU A 61 -0.02 -2.05 -7.14
C LEU A 61 1.16 -2.57 -7.99
N THR A 62 1.08 -3.81 -8.44
CA THR A 62 2.11 -4.38 -9.29
C THR A 62 2.30 -3.57 -10.57
N GLU A 63 1.19 -3.15 -11.18
CA GLU A 63 1.26 -2.34 -12.41
C GLU A 63 1.94 -0.99 -12.14
N ILE A 64 1.59 -0.34 -11.04
CA ILE A 64 2.18 0.96 -10.71
C ILE A 64 3.67 0.82 -10.48
N LEU A 65 4.07 -0.19 -9.72
CA LEU A 65 5.48 -0.38 -9.36
C LEU A 65 6.34 -0.77 -10.57
N ASP A 66 5.72 -1.27 -11.62
CA ASP A 66 6.45 -1.66 -12.83
C ASP A 66 6.77 -0.48 -13.74
N GLN A 67 6.30 0.72 -13.43
CA GLN A 67 6.43 1.87 -14.32
C GLN A 67 7.76 2.60 -14.21
N GLY A 68 8.55 2.34 -13.19
CA GLY A 68 9.80 3.08 -13.03
C GLY A 68 10.54 2.73 -11.76
N SER A 69 11.34 3.69 -11.30
CA SER A 69 12.20 3.51 -10.12
C SER A 69 11.43 3.75 -8.84
N LEU A 70 11.61 2.86 -7.88
CA LEU A 70 10.90 2.90 -6.60
C LEU A 70 11.73 3.63 -5.55
N VAL A 71 11.09 4.54 -4.84
CA VAL A 71 11.67 5.22 -3.69
C VAL A 71 10.75 4.99 -2.50
N VAL A 72 11.33 4.61 -1.36
CA VAL A 72 10.62 4.36 -0.12
C VAL A 72 10.98 5.45 0.87
N GLU A 73 9.95 6.14 1.38
CA GLU A 73 10.14 7.07 2.49
C GLU A 73 9.72 6.37 3.76
N SER A 74 10.69 6.09 4.63
CA SER A 74 10.44 5.35 5.85
C SER A 74 9.77 6.25 6.88
N LYS A 75 8.61 5.85 7.37
CA LYS A 75 7.89 6.59 8.41
C LYS A 75 8.30 6.10 9.80
N GLU A 76 8.22 4.81 10.00
CA GLU A 76 8.59 4.19 11.27
C GLU A 76 8.60 2.69 11.07
N VAL A 77 9.17 1.98 12.05
CA VAL A 77 9.12 0.52 12.04
C VAL A 77 7.84 0.11 12.76
N GLY A 78 7.00 -0.63 12.06
CA GLY A 78 5.75 -1.10 12.63
C GLY A 78 5.92 -2.38 13.41
N LYS A 79 4.81 -3.00 13.80
CA LYS A 79 4.82 -4.27 14.50
C LYS A 79 5.50 -5.33 13.63
N TYR A 80 6.12 -6.29 14.28
CA TYR A 80 6.79 -7.42 13.63
C TYR A 80 7.92 -7.01 12.69
N GLY A 81 8.52 -5.83 12.93
CA GLY A 81 9.68 -5.42 12.16
C GLY A 81 9.40 -4.93 10.76
N ARG A 82 8.12 -4.75 10.40
CA ARG A 82 7.79 -4.20 9.08
C ARG A 82 8.03 -2.71 9.07
N VAL A 83 8.55 -2.21 7.95
CA VAL A 83 8.75 -0.78 7.77
C VAL A 83 7.44 -0.18 7.29
N LEU A 84 7.01 0.92 7.90
CA LEU A 84 5.89 1.70 7.40
C LEU A 84 6.45 2.76 6.46
N GLY A 85 5.96 2.80 5.23
CA GLY A 85 6.55 3.69 4.26
C GLY A 85 5.57 4.27 3.26
N ASN A 86 5.95 5.43 2.74
CA ASN A 86 5.29 6.02 1.57
C ASN A 86 6.12 5.63 0.36
N LEU A 87 5.43 5.19 -0.69
CA LEU A 87 6.11 4.77 -1.92
C LEU A 87 5.91 5.81 -3.00
N THR A 88 6.97 6.10 -3.72
CA THR A 88 6.92 6.97 -4.89
C THR A 88 7.57 6.23 -6.05
N ILE A 89 6.93 6.28 -7.22
CA ILE A 89 7.51 5.77 -8.44
C ILE A 89 7.92 6.95 -9.32
N TYR A 90 9.15 6.89 -9.83
CA TYR A 90 9.64 7.84 -10.83
C TYR A 90 9.60 7.12 -12.17
N PRO A 91 8.57 7.44 -13.00
CA PRO A 91 8.35 6.68 -14.24
C PRO A 91 9.53 6.79 -15.21
N ASP A 92 9.80 5.68 -15.91
CA ASP A 92 10.89 5.64 -16.89
C ASP A 92 10.64 6.57 -18.07
N ASN A 93 9.37 6.86 -18.37
CA ASN A 93 9.02 7.77 -19.47
C ASN A 93 9.11 9.25 -19.08
N LEU A 94 9.65 9.54 -17.92
CA LEU A 94 9.87 10.91 -17.42
C LEU A 94 8.58 11.66 -17.13
N ASP A 95 7.46 10.97 -16.96
CA ASP A 95 6.23 11.58 -16.47
C ASP A 95 6.43 12.00 -15.01
N LEU A 96 5.44 12.69 -14.47
CA LEU A 96 5.49 13.15 -13.09
C LEU A 96 5.57 11.97 -12.12
N PRO A 97 6.24 12.16 -10.99
CA PRO A 97 6.30 11.09 -9.97
C PRO A 97 4.89 10.69 -9.51
N ILE A 98 4.74 9.42 -9.20
CA ILE A 98 3.48 8.84 -8.75
C ILE A 98 3.56 8.57 -7.26
N ASN A 99 2.65 9.17 -6.49
CA ASN A 99 2.51 8.82 -5.08
C ASN A 99 1.65 7.56 -5.01
N VAL A 100 2.27 6.43 -4.73
CA VAL A 100 1.62 5.13 -4.83
C VAL A 100 0.49 5.00 -3.81
N ASN A 101 0.76 5.38 -2.56
CA ASN A 101 -0.23 5.26 -1.49
C ASN A 101 -1.50 6.05 -1.84
N GLU A 102 -1.34 7.30 -2.27
CA GLU A 102 -2.48 8.13 -2.63
C GLU A 102 -3.21 7.62 -3.86
N THR A 103 -2.48 7.11 -4.82
CA THR A 103 -3.09 6.62 -6.06
C THR A 103 -4.03 5.45 -5.79
N LEU A 104 -3.62 4.53 -4.91
CA LEU A 104 -4.47 3.40 -4.56
C LEU A 104 -5.77 3.84 -3.88
N VAL A 105 -5.70 4.88 -3.04
CA VAL A 105 -6.90 5.43 -2.40
C VAL A 105 -7.79 6.11 -3.44
N LYS A 106 -7.20 6.93 -4.30
CA LYS A 106 -7.96 7.65 -5.33
C LYS A 106 -8.68 6.71 -6.28
N GLU A 107 -8.06 5.58 -6.59
CA GLU A 107 -8.65 4.62 -7.51
C GLU A 107 -9.62 3.65 -6.83
N GLY A 108 -9.80 3.78 -5.53
CA GLY A 108 -10.76 2.96 -4.80
C GLY A 108 -10.25 1.59 -4.39
N HIS A 109 -8.96 1.32 -4.58
CA HIS A 109 -8.38 0.03 -4.17
C HIS A 109 -8.01 -0.01 -2.70
N ALA A 110 -7.84 1.15 -2.07
CA ALA A 110 -7.46 1.26 -0.68
C ALA A 110 -8.32 2.28 0.04
N THR A 111 -8.42 2.14 1.34
CA THR A 111 -9.07 3.14 2.20
C THR A 111 -8.01 3.73 3.12
N GLU A 112 -8.27 4.92 3.62
CA GLU A 112 -7.36 5.54 4.57
C GLU A 112 -7.40 4.79 5.88
N TYR A 113 -6.24 4.64 6.51
CA TYR A 113 -6.09 3.88 7.72
C TYR A 113 -5.17 4.62 8.68
N THR A 114 -5.65 4.89 9.89
CA THR A 114 -4.91 5.69 10.85
C THR A 114 -4.29 4.87 11.97
N GLY A 115 -4.25 3.55 11.81
CA GLY A 115 -3.67 2.68 12.83
C GLY A 115 -4.69 2.11 13.80
N GLY A 116 -5.95 2.46 13.65
CA GLY A 116 -7.00 1.90 14.47
C GLY A 116 -7.52 0.59 13.92
N LYS A 117 -8.74 0.24 14.33
CA LYS A 117 -9.35 -0.98 13.90
C LYS A 117 -9.71 -0.91 12.41
N LYS A 118 -9.43 -1.99 11.69
CA LYS A 118 -9.73 -2.05 10.27
C LYS A 118 -11.23 -1.97 10.03
N VAL A 119 -11.65 -1.13 9.09
CA VAL A 119 -13.05 -0.96 8.72
C VAL A 119 -13.30 -1.72 7.42
N LYS A 120 -14.32 -2.57 7.41
CA LYS A 120 -14.65 -3.32 6.21
C LYS A 120 -15.37 -2.42 5.22
N LYS A 121 -15.00 -2.53 3.95
CA LYS A 121 -15.57 -1.68 2.94
C LYS A 121 -17.07 -1.77 2.82
N ASN A 122 -17.61 -2.96 2.96
CA ASN A 122 -19.04 -3.14 2.78
C ASN A 122 -19.88 -2.69 3.96
N GLU A 123 -19.27 -2.14 5.00
CA GLU A 123 -19.99 -1.60 6.10
C GLU A 123 -20.33 -0.15 5.92
N LYS A 124 -19.84 0.44 4.98
CA LYS A 124 -20.08 1.77 4.84
C LYS A 124 -21.01 2.11 3.90
N LYS A 125 -21.58 1.54 3.50
CA LYS A 125 -22.43 1.91 2.63
C LYS A 125 -23.71 1.99 3.07
N GLU A 126 -24.00 1.99 3.67
CA GLU A 126 -25.10 1.96 3.97
C GLU A 126 -25.28 2.62 4.86
N ASP A 127 -24.69 2.45 5.21
CA ASP A 127 -24.68 3.09 5.85
C ASP A 127 -24.33 3.64 5.74
N ALA A 128 -24.07 3.37 5.60
CA ALA A 128 -23.77 3.99 5.41
C ALA A 128 -24.07 4.20 5.23
N ASP A 129 -24.32 3.95 5.38
CA ASP A 129 -24.56 4.23 5.33
C ASP A 129 -24.78 4.25 5.86
N LEU A 130 -25.03 3.98 6.33
CA LEU A 130 -25.09 4.16 6.82
C LEU A 130 -24.81 4.53 7.38
N ASN A 131 -24.91 4.43 7.85
CA ASN A 131 -24.55 4.95 8.26
C ASN A 131 -24.15 5.31 8.53
N GLU A 132 -23.98 5.09 8.58
CA GLU A 132 -23.47 5.46 8.69
C GLU A 132 -22.92 5.90 8.93
N ASP A 133 -23.05 5.80 9.13
CA ASP A 133 -22.38 6.26 9.42
C ASP A 133 -21.60 6.31 9.44
N VAL A 134 -21.30 5.89 9.44
CA VAL A 134 -20.38 5.93 9.33
C VAL A 134 -19.71 6.01 8.72
N PRO A 135 -19.49 6.09 8.40
CA PRO A 135 -18.72 6.26 7.85
C PRO A 135 -17.98 6.18 7.34
N PHE A 136 -17.61 6.10 6.70
CA PHE A 136 -16.87 5.82 6.62
C PHE A 136 -16.31 5.94 7.29
N GLY A 137 -16.29 5.77 7.99
CA GLY A 137 -15.94 6.00 8.57
C GLY A 137 -15.91 5.73 9.37
N ASP A 138 -15.97 5.31 9.77
CA ASP A 138 -16.02 5.15 10.53
C ASP A 138 -15.79 5.11 10.81
#